data_c25024f672be1313bb9fbeb6a20bd23b
#
_entry.id   c25024f672be1313bb9fbeb6a20bd23b
#
_cell.length_a   1.000
_cell.length_b   1.000
_cell.length_c   1.000
_cell.angle_alpha   90.00
_cell.angle_beta   90.00
_cell.angle_gamma   90.00
#
_symmetry.space_group_name_H-M   'P 1'
#
loop_
_entity.id
_entity.type
_entity.pdbx_description
1 polymer ?
#
loop_
_entity_poly.entity_id
_entity_poly.type
_entity_poly.pdbx_seq_one_letter_code
_entity_poly.pdbx_strand_id
1 'polypeptide(L)'
;TTLFRSLAKALYRKGFRIMQVYSRTEELARTLANEVEAEYITDLKGVSNEARLYIVSLKDAAFVELLPQITDGKQHALLVHTAGSIPMNIWEGHAERYGVFYPMQTFSKQREVDFREVPFFIEAKRPEDAELLKAVAGTLSDKVYEADSEQRRSLHLAAVFTCNFTNHMYALAAELLEKYHLPFDVMLPLIDETARKVHELAPRDAQTGPAVRYDENVMNKHLSMLADSQALQEIYKLMSKSIHEHHQL
;
A
#
# COMPACT_ATOMS: atom_id res chain seq x y z
N THR A 1 -1.40 10.24 6.84
CA THR A 1 -1.64 8.82 6.56
C THR A 1 -0.84 7.93 7.51
N THR A 2 -1.26 6.67 7.71
CA THR A 2 -0.53 5.71 8.57
C THR A 2 0.86 5.41 7.98
N LEU A 3 0.96 5.27 6.67
CA LEU A 3 2.23 5.12 5.94
C LEU A 3 3.23 6.22 6.33
N PHE A 4 2.81 7.49 6.25
CA PHE A 4 3.68 8.64 6.53
C PHE A 4 4.25 8.59 7.96
N ARG A 5 3.41 8.28 8.94
CA ARG A 5 3.82 8.14 10.34
C ARG A 5 4.84 7.01 10.52
N SER A 6 4.56 5.85 9.96
CA SER A 6 5.46 4.70 10.06
C SER A 6 6.80 4.96 9.38
N LEU A 7 6.79 5.58 8.19
CA LEU A 7 7.99 5.92 7.45
C LEU A 7 8.86 6.97 8.17
N ALA A 8 8.25 8.05 8.69
CA ALA A 8 8.98 9.08 9.43
C ALA A 8 9.68 8.50 10.66
N LYS A 9 8.99 7.65 11.43
CA LYS A 9 9.58 6.95 12.58
C LYS A 9 10.73 6.02 12.18
N ALA A 10 10.55 5.26 11.08
CA ALA A 10 11.58 4.36 10.60
C ALA A 10 12.85 5.13 10.18
N LEU A 11 12.71 6.22 9.44
CA LEU A 11 13.81 7.10 9.05
C LEU A 11 14.51 7.70 10.29
N TYR A 12 13.74 8.23 11.25
CA TYR A 12 14.29 8.78 12.49
C TYR A 12 15.11 7.74 13.27
N ARG A 13 14.59 6.51 13.43
CA ARG A 13 15.31 5.41 14.09
C ARG A 13 16.61 5.01 13.38
N LYS A 14 16.74 5.31 12.09
CA LYS A 14 17.95 5.09 11.28
C LYS A 14 18.92 6.29 11.29
N GLY A 15 18.64 7.29 12.12
CA GLY A 15 19.51 8.46 12.32
C GLY A 15 19.27 9.61 11.32
N PHE A 16 18.20 9.56 10.51
CA PHE A 16 17.84 10.71 9.70
C PHE A 16 17.23 11.80 10.59
N ARG A 17 17.71 13.02 10.43
CA ARG A 17 17.11 14.19 11.06
C ARG A 17 15.81 14.55 10.36
N ILE A 18 14.69 14.41 11.04
CA ILE A 18 13.41 14.91 10.59
C ILE A 18 13.30 16.38 11.01
N MET A 19 13.29 17.30 10.07
CA MET A 19 13.25 18.73 10.40
C MET A 19 11.85 19.15 10.82
N GLN A 20 10.85 18.83 10.00
CA GLN A 20 9.46 19.23 10.20
C GLN A 20 8.49 18.13 9.81
N VAL A 21 7.34 18.11 10.47
CA VAL A 21 6.18 17.27 10.14
C VAL A 21 5.00 18.20 9.87
N TYR A 22 4.50 18.14 8.64
CA TYR A 22 3.29 18.85 8.24
C TYR A 22 2.06 17.97 8.30
N SER A 23 0.98 18.47 8.87
CA SER A 23 -0.37 17.92 8.74
C SER A 23 -1.41 19.02 8.96
N ARG A 24 -2.53 18.99 8.23
CA ARG A 24 -3.68 19.89 8.47
C ARG A 24 -4.32 19.70 9.86
N THR A 25 -4.14 18.53 10.44
CA THR A 25 -4.61 18.22 11.79
C THR A 25 -3.47 18.41 12.77
N GLU A 26 -3.54 19.45 13.60
CA GLU A 26 -2.48 19.82 14.54
C GLU A 26 -2.11 18.68 15.48
N GLU A 27 -3.08 18.00 16.08
CA GLU A 27 -2.83 16.88 16.98
C GLU A 27 -1.97 15.77 16.32
N LEU A 28 -2.28 15.44 15.05
CA LEU A 28 -1.51 14.42 14.31
C LEU A 28 -0.11 14.89 13.96
N ALA A 29 0.05 16.16 13.59
CA ALA A 29 1.36 16.75 13.31
C ALA A 29 2.22 16.76 14.56
N ARG A 30 1.68 17.29 15.67
CA ARG A 30 2.38 17.40 16.98
C ARG A 30 2.75 16.03 17.54
N THR A 31 1.83 15.06 17.50
CA THR A 31 2.11 13.72 18.00
C THR A 31 3.28 13.08 17.26
N LEU A 32 3.28 13.12 15.92
CA LEU A 32 4.38 12.55 15.14
C LEU A 32 5.67 13.35 15.31
N ALA A 33 5.61 14.66 15.32
CA ALA A 33 6.79 15.51 15.51
C ALA A 33 7.49 15.25 16.84
N ASN A 34 6.72 15.07 17.93
CA ASN A 34 7.29 14.68 19.23
C ASN A 34 7.95 13.29 19.20
N GLU A 35 7.38 12.33 18.42
CA GLU A 35 7.94 10.98 18.30
C GLU A 35 9.25 10.94 17.51
N VAL A 36 9.53 11.94 16.67
CA VAL A 36 10.71 12.01 15.79
C VAL A 36 11.57 13.26 16.04
N GLU A 37 11.38 13.93 17.18
CA GLU A 37 12.12 15.13 17.61
C GLU A 37 12.16 16.24 16.54
N ALA A 38 11.01 16.48 15.89
CA ALA A 38 10.85 17.44 14.81
C ALA A 38 9.94 18.61 15.22
N GLU A 39 9.98 19.68 14.45
CA GLU A 39 8.99 20.75 14.52
C GLU A 39 7.67 20.32 13.82
N TYR A 40 6.50 20.66 14.38
CA TYR A 40 5.23 20.43 13.70
C TYR A 40 4.71 21.72 13.02
N ILE A 41 4.12 21.54 11.85
CA ILE A 41 3.58 22.64 11.04
C ILE A 41 2.17 22.27 10.57
N THR A 42 1.25 23.23 10.62
CA THR A 42 -0.14 23.08 10.13
C THR A 42 -0.47 23.92 8.92
N ASP A 43 0.40 24.88 8.58
CA ASP A 43 0.31 25.69 7.36
C ASP A 43 1.51 25.37 6.44
N LEU A 44 1.22 25.06 5.16
CA LEU A 44 2.25 24.78 4.16
C LEU A 44 3.23 25.94 3.95
N LYS A 45 2.79 27.17 4.16
CA LYS A 45 3.65 28.37 4.08
C LYS A 45 4.76 28.40 5.14
N GLY A 46 4.55 27.69 6.27
CA GLY A 46 5.53 27.56 7.34
C GLY A 46 6.56 26.42 7.10
N VAL A 47 6.42 25.64 6.04
CA VAL A 47 7.34 24.57 5.74
C VAL A 47 8.68 25.14 5.29
N SER A 48 9.75 24.84 6.05
CA SER A 48 11.12 25.32 5.78
C SER A 48 11.61 24.92 4.39
N ASN A 49 12.40 25.80 3.78
CA ASN A 49 13.05 25.54 2.48
C ASN A 49 14.47 24.96 2.63
N GLU A 50 14.91 24.64 3.86
CA GLU A 50 16.26 24.17 4.15
C GLU A 50 16.42 22.65 4.06
N ALA A 51 15.32 21.90 4.01
CA ALA A 51 15.41 20.44 3.91
C ALA A 51 15.92 20.02 2.53
N ARG A 52 16.70 18.95 2.48
CA ARG A 52 17.28 18.40 1.23
C ARG A 52 16.33 17.44 0.54
N LEU A 53 15.42 16.81 1.31
CA LEU A 53 14.43 15.84 0.83
C LEU A 53 13.07 16.14 1.47
N TYR A 54 12.05 16.22 0.65
CA TYR A 54 10.65 16.34 1.06
C TYR A 54 9.87 15.10 0.63
N ILE A 55 9.32 14.39 1.59
CA ILE A 55 8.50 13.20 1.35
C ILE A 55 7.03 13.58 1.51
N VAL A 56 6.29 13.54 0.42
CA VAL A 56 4.88 13.96 0.35
C VAL A 56 3.97 12.74 0.31
N SER A 57 3.11 12.62 1.33
CA SER A 57 2.15 11.52 1.46
C SER A 57 0.74 12.08 1.64
N LEU A 58 0.09 12.39 0.54
CA LEU A 58 -1.24 12.97 0.46
C LEU A 58 -2.19 12.02 -0.28
N LYS A 59 -3.50 12.26 -0.13
CA LYS A 59 -4.50 11.65 -1.02
C LYS A 59 -4.40 12.29 -2.40
N ASP A 60 -4.67 11.53 -3.45
CA ASP A 60 -4.50 11.91 -4.85
C ASP A 60 -5.16 13.27 -5.19
N ALA A 61 -6.41 13.48 -4.77
CA ALA A 61 -7.13 14.74 -5.03
C ALA A 61 -6.47 15.96 -4.36
N ALA A 62 -5.99 15.80 -3.12
CA ALA A 62 -5.32 16.89 -2.39
C ALA A 62 -3.91 17.16 -2.92
N PHE A 63 -3.29 16.19 -3.58
CA PHE A 63 -1.94 16.35 -4.12
C PHE A 63 -1.91 17.42 -5.21
N VAL A 64 -2.79 17.32 -6.20
CA VAL A 64 -2.88 18.28 -7.32
C VAL A 64 -3.16 19.69 -6.83
N GLU A 65 -4.11 19.84 -5.90
CA GLU A 65 -4.50 21.15 -5.36
C GLU A 65 -3.35 21.84 -4.62
N LEU A 66 -2.57 21.07 -3.84
CA LEU A 66 -1.54 21.64 -2.97
C LEU A 66 -0.16 21.73 -3.63
N LEU A 67 0.01 21.16 -4.82
CA LEU A 67 1.29 21.05 -5.50
C LEU A 67 2.07 22.39 -5.61
N PRO A 68 1.45 23.50 -6.03
CA PRO A 68 2.15 24.79 -6.11
C PRO A 68 2.68 25.26 -4.74
N GLN A 69 1.92 25.03 -3.66
CA GLN A 69 2.33 25.43 -2.31
C GLN A 69 3.42 24.51 -1.74
N ILE A 70 3.37 23.22 -2.10
CA ILE A 70 4.38 22.23 -1.66
C ILE A 70 5.74 22.55 -2.27
N THR A 71 5.78 23.01 -3.53
CA THR A 71 7.02 23.21 -4.28
C THR A 71 7.60 24.61 -4.12
N ASP A 72 6.84 25.57 -3.62
CA ASP A 72 7.25 26.96 -3.46
C ASP A 72 8.52 27.11 -2.62
N GLY A 73 9.51 27.81 -3.17
CA GLY A 73 10.80 28.04 -2.51
C GLY A 73 11.75 26.83 -2.42
N LYS A 74 11.40 25.65 -3.03
CA LYS A 74 12.14 24.38 -2.87
C LYS A 74 12.87 23.89 -4.12
N GLN A 75 13.32 24.83 -4.98
CA GLN A 75 13.91 24.52 -6.31
C GLN A 75 15.14 23.60 -6.24
N HIS A 76 15.92 23.65 -5.15
CA HIS A 76 17.13 22.83 -5.00
C HIS A 76 16.92 21.52 -4.27
N ALA A 77 15.75 21.31 -3.70
CA ALA A 77 15.43 20.11 -2.93
C ALA A 77 14.92 18.98 -3.81
N LEU A 78 15.09 17.77 -3.34
CA LEU A 78 14.45 16.60 -3.94
C LEU A 78 13.05 16.42 -3.35
N LEU A 79 12.02 16.49 -4.18
CA LEU A 79 10.64 16.26 -3.78
C LEU A 79 10.17 14.90 -4.27
N VAL A 80 9.64 14.08 -3.37
CA VAL A 80 9.14 12.74 -3.72
C VAL A 80 7.74 12.52 -3.14
N HIS A 81 6.93 11.74 -3.85
CA HIS A 81 5.68 11.25 -3.29
C HIS A 81 5.75 9.74 -3.00
N THR A 82 4.81 9.27 -2.17
CA THR A 82 4.73 7.87 -1.74
C THR A 82 3.51 7.15 -2.31
N ALA A 83 2.90 7.65 -3.38
CA ALA A 83 1.69 7.09 -3.96
C ALA A 83 2.00 6.03 -5.01
N GLY A 84 1.27 4.91 -4.97
CA GLY A 84 1.33 3.88 -6.00
C GLY A 84 0.61 4.26 -7.30
N SER A 85 -0.46 5.05 -7.20
CA SER A 85 -1.36 5.44 -8.30
C SER A 85 -0.89 6.68 -9.07
N ILE A 86 -0.21 7.63 -8.40
CA ILE A 86 0.17 8.92 -8.97
C ILE A 86 1.44 8.74 -9.83
N PRO A 87 1.46 9.21 -11.09
CA PRO A 87 2.66 9.16 -11.92
C PRO A 87 3.70 10.20 -11.48
N MET A 88 5.00 9.93 -11.72
CA MET A 88 6.09 10.83 -11.35
C MET A 88 5.98 12.19 -12.04
N ASN A 89 5.48 12.24 -13.26
CA ASN A 89 5.39 13.48 -14.05
C ASN A 89 4.42 14.52 -13.46
N ILE A 90 3.70 14.21 -12.39
CA ILE A 90 2.89 15.20 -11.65
C ILE A 90 3.75 16.36 -11.15
N TRP A 91 5.04 16.15 -10.94
CA TRP A 91 5.99 17.16 -10.50
C TRP A 91 6.49 18.07 -11.64
N GLU A 92 6.23 17.68 -12.89
CA GLU A 92 6.74 18.39 -14.07
C GLU A 92 6.21 19.83 -14.13
N GLY A 93 7.13 20.78 -14.38
CA GLY A 93 6.81 22.20 -14.33
C GLY A 93 6.71 22.82 -12.91
N HIS A 94 6.75 22.00 -11.85
CA HIS A 94 6.66 22.44 -10.46
C HIS A 94 7.96 22.26 -9.66
N ALA A 95 8.76 21.26 -10.01
CA ALA A 95 10.01 20.96 -9.32
C ALA A 95 11.14 20.64 -10.31
N GLU A 96 12.38 20.97 -9.95
CA GLU A 96 13.55 20.62 -10.76
C GLU A 96 14.06 19.21 -10.48
N ARG A 97 14.03 18.80 -9.20
CA ARG A 97 14.47 17.50 -8.70
C ARG A 97 13.28 16.81 -8.06
N TYR A 98 12.88 15.69 -8.64
CA TYR A 98 11.71 14.98 -8.16
C TYR A 98 11.75 13.50 -8.46
N GLY A 99 10.91 12.77 -7.73
CA GLY A 99 10.79 11.33 -7.87
C GLY A 99 9.64 10.73 -7.10
N VAL A 100 9.74 9.44 -6.91
CA VAL A 100 8.81 8.61 -6.14
C VAL A 100 9.60 7.76 -5.16
N PHE A 101 9.09 7.66 -3.95
CA PHE A 101 9.63 6.85 -2.87
C PHE A 101 8.48 5.99 -2.31
N TYR A 102 8.18 4.86 -2.96
CA TYR A 102 6.98 4.07 -2.72
C TYR A 102 7.26 2.78 -1.95
N PRO A 103 7.03 2.74 -0.63
CA PRO A 103 7.01 1.50 0.13
C PRO A 103 5.68 0.78 -0.11
N MET A 104 5.75 -0.42 -0.71
CA MET A 104 4.58 -1.22 -1.03
C MET A 104 4.20 -2.13 0.14
N GLN A 105 3.30 -1.64 0.99
CA GLN A 105 2.79 -2.38 2.16
C GLN A 105 1.39 -1.89 2.53
N THR A 106 0.65 -2.72 3.23
CA THR A 106 -0.59 -2.33 3.92
C THR A 106 -0.25 -1.75 5.29
N PHE A 107 -0.71 -0.53 5.56
CA PHE A 107 -0.42 0.17 6.81
C PHE A 107 -1.68 0.30 7.66
N SER A 108 -1.68 -0.26 8.85
CA SER A 108 -2.74 -0.11 9.85
C SER A 108 -2.23 0.63 11.09
N LYS A 109 -3.13 1.35 11.78
CA LYS A 109 -2.76 2.16 12.96
C LYS A 109 -2.30 1.31 14.14
N GLN A 110 -2.81 0.10 14.24
CA GLN A 110 -2.63 -0.80 15.38
C GLN A 110 -1.39 -1.69 15.27
N ARG A 111 -0.70 -1.68 14.12
CA ARG A 111 0.41 -2.59 13.88
C ARG A 111 1.67 -1.84 13.45
N GLU A 112 2.77 -2.07 14.15
CA GLU A 112 4.09 -1.62 13.68
C GLU A 112 4.51 -2.45 12.46
N VAL A 113 5.16 -1.79 11.51
CA VAL A 113 5.68 -2.42 10.29
C VAL A 113 7.20 -2.55 10.41
N ASP A 114 7.70 -3.77 10.26
CA ASP A 114 9.14 -3.99 10.03
C ASP A 114 9.44 -3.66 8.56
N PHE A 115 10.14 -2.56 8.34
CA PHE A 115 10.46 -2.10 7.00
C PHE A 115 11.50 -2.97 6.28
N ARG A 116 12.25 -3.84 6.95
CA ARG A 116 13.27 -4.69 6.31
C ARG A 116 12.72 -5.55 5.19
N GLU A 117 11.49 -6.03 5.37
CA GLU A 117 10.80 -6.88 4.39
C GLU A 117 9.91 -6.10 3.40
N VAL A 118 9.77 -4.78 3.59
CA VAL A 118 8.90 -3.95 2.73
C VAL A 118 9.62 -3.61 1.43
N PRO A 119 9.09 -3.99 0.26
CA PRO A 119 9.64 -3.56 -1.01
C PRO A 119 9.49 -2.05 -1.18
N PHE A 120 10.59 -1.38 -1.55
CA PHE A 120 10.58 0.01 -1.97
C PHE A 120 10.75 0.10 -3.48
N PHE A 121 9.87 0.86 -4.13
CA PHE A 121 9.96 1.16 -5.55
C PHE A 121 10.33 2.62 -5.75
N ILE A 122 11.44 2.84 -6.45
CA ILE A 122 12.07 4.14 -6.64
C ILE A 122 11.93 4.55 -8.11
N GLU A 123 11.59 5.82 -8.32
CA GLU A 123 11.63 6.48 -9.61
C GLU A 123 12.15 7.91 -9.41
N ALA A 124 13.04 8.41 -10.27
CA ALA A 124 13.52 9.77 -10.19
C ALA A 124 13.81 10.34 -11.56
N LYS A 125 13.67 11.66 -11.71
CA LYS A 125 13.99 12.38 -12.95
C LYS A 125 15.48 12.30 -13.29
N ARG A 126 16.34 12.31 -12.28
CA ARG A 126 17.80 12.31 -12.45
C ARG A 126 18.39 11.02 -11.89
N PRO A 127 19.37 10.39 -12.56
CA PRO A 127 20.01 9.16 -12.05
C PRO A 127 20.63 9.33 -10.65
N GLU A 128 21.26 10.49 -10.39
CA GLU A 128 21.86 10.78 -9.07
C GLU A 128 20.81 10.85 -7.95
N ASP A 129 19.58 11.30 -8.26
CA ASP A 129 18.48 11.32 -7.29
C ASP A 129 17.92 9.92 -7.07
N ALA A 130 17.89 9.07 -8.10
CA ALA A 130 17.53 7.65 -7.95
C ALA A 130 18.52 6.93 -7.03
N GLU A 131 19.82 7.12 -7.21
CA GLU A 131 20.85 6.53 -6.33
C GLU A 131 20.70 7.02 -4.88
N LEU A 132 20.44 8.33 -4.69
CA LEU A 132 20.18 8.88 -3.36
C LEU A 132 18.95 8.21 -2.70
N LEU A 133 17.85 8.10 -3.43
CA LEU A 133 16.63 7.49 -2.91
C LEU A 133 16.82 5.99 -2.62
N LYS A 134 17.55 5.26 -3.48
CA LYS A 134 17.92 3.85 -3.23
C LYS A 134 18.77 3.71 -1.97
N ALA A 135 19.74 4.61 -1.77
CA ALA A 135 20.56 4.60 -0.56
C ALA A 135 19.72 4.85 0.71
N VAL A 136 18.78 5.81 0.66
CA VAL A 136 17.85 6.06 1.77
C VAL A 136 16.96 4.84 2.03
N ALA A 137 16.34 4.27 0.99
CA ALA A 137 15.50 3.07 1.10
C ALA A 137 16.29 1.87 1.64
N GLY A 138 17.53 1.68 1.20
CA GLY A 138 18.43 0.61 1.64
C GLY A 138 18.80 0.65 3.12
N THR A 139 18.68 1.82 3.77
CA THR A 139 18.81 1.87 5.24
C THR A 139 17.60 1.27 5.96
N LEU A 140 16.45 1.19 5.30
CA LEU A 140 15.19 0.71 5.85
C LEU A 140 14.90 -0.74 5.46
N SER A 141 15.21 -1.10 4.21
CA SER A 141 14.78 -2.36 3.59
C SER A 141 15.89 -3.02 2.78
N ASP A 142 15.88 -4.34 2.80
CA ASP A 142 16.74 -5.18 1.95
C ASP A 142 16.16 -5.33 0.52
N LYS A 143 14.94 -4.82 0.27
CA LYS A 143 14.17 -4.98 -0.97
C LYS A 143 13.94 -3.63 -1.65
N VAL A 144 14.92 -3.15 -2.41
CA VAL A 144 14.84 -1.86 -3.12
C VAL A 144 14.94 -2.09 -4.62
N TYR A 145 13.94 -1.59 -5.34
CA TYR A 145 13.78 -1.78 -6.79
C TYR A 145 13.57 -0.43 -7.49
N GLU A 146 13.96 -0.37 -8.75
CA GLU A 146 13.49 0.70 -9.64
C GLU A 146 12.21 0.25 -10.34
N ALA A 147 11.25 1.17 -10.47
CA ALA A 147 10.05 0.95 -11.24
C ALA A 147 9.52 2.28 -11.76
N ASP A 148 9.24 2.35 -13.03
CA ASP A 148 8.58 3.51 -13.62
C ASP A 148 7.11 3.65 -13.18
N SER A 149 6.49 4.74 -13.59
CA SER A 149 5.10 5.05 -13.19
C SER A 149 4.08 4.03 -13.70
N GLU A 150 4.33 3.37 -14.85
CA GLU A 150 3.44 2.33 -15.39
C GLU A 150 3.59 1.03 -14.60
N GLN A 151 4.82 0.60 -14.40
CA GLN A 151 5.13 -0.56 -13.57
C GLN A 151 4.58 -0.40 -12.15
N ARG A 152 4.76 0.77 -11.54
CA ARG A 152 4.26 1.05 -10.19
C ARG A 152 2.73 1.01 -10.11
N ARG A 153 2.01 1.52 -11.12
CA ARG A 153 0.54 1.41 -11.17
C ARG A 153 0.10 -0.05 -11.28
N SER A 154 0.79 -0.84 -12.08
CA SER A 154 0.51 -2.28 -12.21
C SER A 154 0.76 -3.01 -10.90
N LEU A 155 1.87 -2.72 -10.20
CA LEU A 155 2.16 -3.24 -8.87
C LEU A 155 1.09 -2.86 -7.85
N HIS A 156 0.64 -1.61 -7.87
CA HIS A 156 -0.43 -1.14 -6.98
C HIS A 156 -1.75 -1.86 -7.25
N LEU A 157 -2.10 -2.06 -8.53
CA LEU A 157 -3.29 -2.83 -8.89
C LEU A 157 -3.17 -4.30 -8.44
N ALA A 158 -2.02 -4.94 -8.64
CA ALA A 158 -1.77 -6.29 -8.15
C ALA A 158 -1.91 -6.38 -6.62
N ALA A 159 -1.42 -5.36 -5.88
CA ALA A 159 -1.57 -5.29 -4.44
C ALA A 159 -3.04 -5.17 -3.99
N VAL A 160 -3.91 -4.54 -4.77
CA VAL A 160 -5.36 -4.53 -4.49
C VAL A 160 -5.92 -5.95 -4.49
N PHE A 161 -5.56 -6.78 -5.47
CA PHE A 161 -5.98 -8.19 -5.51
C PHE A 161 -5.40 -9.00 -4.35
N THR A 162 -4.09 -8.89 -4.12
CA THR A 162 -3.40 -9.72 -3.11
C THR A 162 -3.69 -9.32 -1.67
N CYS A 163 -4.07 -8.08 -1.41
CA CYS A 163 -4.29 -7.56 -0.06
C CYS A 163 -5.72 -7.10 0.17
N ASN A 164 -6.23 -6.14 -0.61
CA ASN A 164 -7.52 -5.52 -0.30
C ASN A 164 -8.68 -6.48 -0.56
N PHE A 165 -8.72 -7.12 -1.73
CA PHE A 165 -9.77 -8.08 -2.06
C PHE A 165 -9.66 -9.34 -1.20
N THR A 166 -8.45 -9.84 -0.98
CA THR A 166 -8.22 -10.98 -0.09
C THR A 166 -8.73 -10.70 1.32
N ASN A 167 -8.41 -9.53 1.90
CA ASN A 167 -8.92 -9.16 3.21
C ASN A 167 -10.46 -9.04 3.22
N HIS A 168 -11.06 -8.54 2.14
CA HIS A 168 -12.52 -8.48 2.02
C HIS A 168 -13.14 -9.88 1.99
N MET A 169 -12.51 -10.87 1.31
CA MET A 169 -12.96 -12.27 1.37
C MET A 169 -12.94 -12.81 2.81
N TYR A 170 -11.94 -12.43 3.62
CA TYR A 170 -11.93 -12.80 5.05
C TYR A 170 -13.10 -12.17 5.82
N ALA A 171 -13.43 -10.90 5.54
CA ALA A 171 -14.57 -10.25 6.17
C ALA A 171 -15.89 -10.96 5.82
N LEU A 172 -16.10 -11.30 4.55
CA LEU A 172 -17.28 -12.04 4.11
C LEU A 172 -17.34 -13.45 4.73
N ALA A 173 -16.20 -14.13 4.87
CA ALA A 173 -16.14 -15.41 5.56
C ALA A 173 -16.51 -15.28 7.05
N ALA A 174 -16.06 -14.21 7.72
CA ALA A 174 -16.43 -13.94 9.11
C ALA A 174 -17.94 -13.74 9.28
N GLU A 175 -18.58 -12.95 8.39
CA GLU A 175 -20.03 -12.75 8.37
C GLU A 175 -20.80 -14.06 8.15
N LEU A 176 -20.31 -14.94 7.27
CA LEU A 176 -20.92 -16.27 7.04
C LEU A 176 -20.82 -17.15 8.29
N LEU A 177 -19.67 -17.17 8.97
CA LEU A 177 -19.47 -17.95 10.19
C LEU A 177 -20.35 -17.45 11.34
N GLU A 178 -20.52 -16.13 11.48
CA GLU A 178 -21.36 -15.52 12.52
C GLU A 178 -22.81 -16.01 12.44
N LYS A 179 -23.37 -16.21 11.24
CA LYS A 179 -24.73 -16.78 11.04
C LYS A 179 -24.90 -18.17 11.67
N TYR A 180 -23.81 -18.92 11.78
CA TYR A 180 -23.79 -20.27 12.34
C TYR A 180 -23.15 -20.34 13.73
N HIS A 181 -22.93 -19.18 14.37
CA HIS A 181 -22.31 -19.07 15.69
C HIS A 181 -20.92 -19.72 15.77
N LEU A 182 -20.15 -19.65 14.69
CA LEU A 182 -18.79 -20.17 14.60
C LEU A 182 -17.79 -19.00 14.70
N PRO A 183 -16.72 -19.13 15.50
CA PRO A 183 -15.72 -18.08 15.62
C PRO A 183 -14.82 -18.03 14.38
N PHE A 184 -14.38 -16.82 14.00
CA PHE A 184 -13.53 -16.64 12.80
C PHE A 184 -12.14 -17.27 12.92
N ASP A 185 -11.63 -17.40 14.13
CA ASP A 185 -10.28 -17.94 14.39
C ASP A 185 -10.09 -19.38 13.91
N VAL A 186 -11.18 -20.15 13.75
CA VAL A 186 -11.11 -21.50 13.15
C VAL A 186 -10.60 -21.47 11.69
N MET A 187 -10.66 -20.32 11.01
CA MET A 187 -10.15 -20.13 9.64
C MET A 187 -8.67 -19.75 9.60
N LEU A 188 -8.07 -19.29 10.70
CA LEU A 188 -6.68 -18.81 10.70
C LEU A 188 -5.68 -19.85 10.17
N PRO A 189 -5.75 -21.15 10.57
CA PRO A 189 -4.83 -22.15 10.02
C PRO A 189 -4.98 -22.34 8.50
N LEU A 190 -6.19 -22.20 7.96
CA LEU A 190 -6.45 -22.32 6.53
C LEU A 190 -5.95 -21.07 5.76
N ILE A 191 -6.09 -19.90 6.34
CA ILE A 191 -5.54 -18.65 5.81
C ILE A 191 -4.02 -18.75 5.71
N ASP A 192 -3.36 -19.18 6.79
CA ASP A 192 -1.91 -19.34 6.84
C ASP A 192 -1.42 -20.38 5.83
N GLU A 193 -2.13 -21.49 5.68
CA GLU A 193 -1.80 -22.52 4.69
C GLU A 193 -1.94 -21.99 3.26
N THR A 194 -3.00 -21.25 2.97
CA THR A 194 -3.21 -20.65 1.65
C THR A 194 -2.10 -19.65 1.32
N ALA A 195 -1.69 -18.84 2.29
CA ALA A 195 -0.57 -17.91 2.12
C ALA A 195 0.77 -18.63 1.94
N ARG A 196 1.03 -19.71 2.71
CA ARG A 196 2.28 -20.49 2.59
C ARG A 196 2.42 -21.17 1.24
N LYS A 197 1.35 -21.72 0.69
CA LYS A 197 1.39 -22.40 -0.61
C LYS A 197 1.92 -21.54 -1.74
N VAL A 198 1.62 -20.24 -1.76
CA VAL A 198 2.11 -19.34 -2.82
C VAL A 198 3.58 -18.95 -2.68
N HIS A 199 4.26 -19.34 -1.59
CA HIS A 199 5.72 -19.27 -1.48
C HIS A 199 6.43 -20.46 -2.14
N GLU A 200 5.74 -21.58 -2.32
CA GLU A 200 6.30 -22.84 -2.82
C GLU A 200 5.80 -23.20 -4.22
N LEU A 201 4.56 -22.79 -4.54
CA LEU A 201 3.87 -23.10 -5.79
C LEU A 201 3.47 -21.82 -6.51
N ALA A 202 3.39 -21.87 -7.83
CA ALA A 202 2.73 -20.79 -8.56
C ALA A 202 1.26 -20.65 -8.11
N PRO A 203 0.70 -19.43 -8.00
CA PRO A 203 -0.68 -19.22 -7.50
C PRO A 203 -1.73 -20.06 -8.23
N ARG A 204 -1.54 -20.31 -9.52
CA ARG A 204 -2.41 -21.16 -10.32
C ARG A 204 -2.37 -22.62 -9.85
N ASP A 205 -1.18 -23.14 -9.58
CA ASP A 205 -1.00 -24.54 -9.17
C ASP A 205 -1.41 -24.78 -7.71
N ALA A 206 -1.38 -23.72 -6.89
CA ALA A 206 -1.85 -23.75 -5.51
C ALA A 206 -3.38 -23.74 -5.38
N GLN A 207 -4.12 -23.42 -6.46
CA GLN A 207 -5.57 -23.29 -6.44
C GLN A 207 -6.25 -24.65 -6.26
N THR A 208 -7.22 -24.70 -5.37
CA THR A 208 -8.04 -25.89 -5.07
C THR A 208 -9.53 -25.51 -4.99
N GLY A 209 -10.38 -26.49 -4.80
CA GLY A 209 -11.80 -26.29 -4.52
C GLY A 209 -12.74 -26.78 -5.65
N PRO A 210 -14.06 -26.67 -5.45
CA PRO A 210 -15.07 -27.17 -6.41
C PRO A 210 -15.07 -26.41 -7.74
N ALA A 211 -14.70 -25.14 -7.73
CA ALA A 211 -14.66 -24.30 -8.94
C ALA A 211 -13.61 -24.78 -9.94
N VAL A 212 -12.45 -25.28 -9.48
CA VAL A 212 -11.40 -25.83 -10.37
C VAL A 212 -11.94 -26.94 -11.26
N ARG A 213 -12.72 -27.86 -10.67
CA ARG A 213 -13.30 -29.04 -11.34
C ARG A 213 -14.69 -28.78 -11.91
N TYR A 214 -15.21 -27.55 -11.74
CA TYR A 214 -16.58 -27.16 -12.10
C TYR A 214 -17.66 -28.10 -11.51
N ASP A 215 -17.54 -28.38 -10.21
CA ASP A 215 -18.49 -29.24 -9.49
C ASP A 215 -19.82 -28.49 -9.24
N GLU A 216 -20.70 -28.53 -10.24
CA GLU A 216 -21.98 -27.82 -10.22
C GLU A 216 -22.86 -28.23 -9.02
N ASN A 217 -22.81 -29.49 -8.60
CA ASN A 217 -23.61 -29.96 -7.47
C ASN A 217 -23.22 -29.27 -6.17
N VAL A 218 -21.93 -29.15 -5.91
CA VAL A 218 -21.41 -28.45 -4.73
C VAL A 218 -21.64 -26.95 -4.85
N MET A 219 -21.35 -26.36 -6.02
CA MET A 219 -21.53 -24.94 -6.26
C MET A 219 -22.99 -24.49 -6.07
N ASN A 220 -23.96 -25.27 -6.60
CA ASN A 220 -25.38 -24.97 -6.44
C ASN A 220 -25.86 -25.07 -4.99
N LYS A 221 -25.34 -26.02 -4.21
CA LYS A 221 -25.60 -26.07 -2.76
C LYS A 221 -25.09 -24.82 -2.05
N HIS A 222 -23.87 -24.37 -2.36
CA HIS A 222 -23.34 -23.14 -1.78
C HIS A 222 -24.17 -21.92 -2.16
N LEU A 223 -24.59 -21.81 -3.42
CA LEU A 223 -25.46 -20.71 -3.87
C LEU A 223 -26.83 -20.72 -3.16
N SER A 224 -27.38 -21.91 -2.88
CA SER A 224 -28.61 -22.03 -2.10
C SER A 224 -28.43 -21.58 -0.65
N MET A 225 -27.27 -21.82 -0.03
CA MET A 225 -26.94 -21.32 1.30
C MET A 225 -26.78 -19.80 1.37
N LEU A 226 -26.53 -19.16 0.23
CA LEU A 226 -26.37 -17.71 0.07
C LEU A 226 -27.65 -17.04 -0.44
N ALA A 227 -28.81 -17.71 -0.41
CA ALA A 227 -30.06 -17.22 -1.00
C ALA A 227 -30.56 -15.90 -0.39
N ASP A 228 -30.15 -15.59 0.83
CA ASP A 228 -30.48 -14.35 1.54
C ASP A 228 -29.59 -13.15 1.17
N SER A 229 -28.54 -13.35 0.35
CA SER A 229 -27.61 -12.31 -0.07
C SER A 229 -27.27 -12.41 -1.55
N GLN A 230 -27.94 -11.60 -2.36
CA GLN A 230 -27.66 -11.51 -3.80
C GLN A 230 -26.19 -11.13 -4.08
N ALA A 231 -25.65 -10.19 -3.31
CA ALA A 231 -24.27 -9.73 -3.48
C ALA A 231 -23.25 -10.86 -3.28
N LEU A 232 -23.41 -11.68 -2.23
CA LEU A 232 -22.56 -12.84 -2.00
C LEU A 232 -22.69 -13.90 -3.10
N GLN A 233 -23.91 -14.13 -3.60
CA GLN A 233 -24.11 -15.04 -4.73
C GLN A 233 -23.40 -14.56 -6.00
N GLU A 234 -23.44 -13.25 -6.29
CA GLU A 234 -22.77 -12.65 -7.45
C GLU A 234 -21.25 -12.79 -7.34
N ILE A 235 -20.67 -12.47 -6.16
CA ILE A 235 -19.25 -12.65 -5.89
C ILE A 235 -18.87 -14.12 -6.06
N TYR A 236 -19.62 -15.04 -5.46
CA TYR A 236 -19.36 -16.48 -5.53
C TYR A 236 -19.35 -16.98 -6.99
N LYS A 237 -20.36 -16.60 -7.78
CA LYS A 237 -20.47 -16.98 -9.20
C LYS A 237 -19.31 -16.42 -10.02
N LEU A 238 -18.98 -15.13 -9.84
CA LEU A 238 -17.91 -14.47 -10.56
C LEU A 238 -16.56 -15.12 -10.27
N MET A 239 -16.25 -15.35 -8.98
CA MET A 239 -14.98 -15.98 -8.57
C MET A 239 -14.90 -17.43 -9.04
N SER A 240 -15.98 -18.20 -8.91
CA SER A 240 -16.01 -19.60 -9.37
C SER A 240 -15.79 -19.72 -10.87
N LYS A 241 -16.44 -18.85 -11.65
CA LYS A 241 -16.24 -18.77 -13.10
C LYS A 241 -14.80 -18.41 -13.44
N SER A 242 -14.26 -17.36 -12.83
CA SER A 242 -12.89 -16.92 -13.07
C SER A 242 -11.85 -17.99 -12.74
N ILE A 243 -12.02 -18.71 -11.62
CA ILE A 243 -11.15 -19.82 -11.24
C ILE A 243 -11.18 -20.92 -12.29
N HIS A 244 -12.38 -21.33 -12.73
CA HIS A 244 -12.53 -22.38 -13.73
C HIS A 244 -11.87 -22.01 -15.06
N GLU A 245 -12.19 -20.83 -15.59
CA GLU A 245 -11.62 -20.34 -16.85
C GLU A 245 -10.10 -20.25 -16.82
N HIS A 246 -9.52 -19.83 -15.68
CA HIS A 246 -8.08 -19.70 -15.50
C HIS A 246 -7.36 -21.06 -15.48
N HIS A 247 -8.06 -22.13 -15.09
CA HIS A 247 -7.49 -23.48 -15.07
C HIS A 247 -7.61 -24.23 -16.40
N GLN A 248 -8.43 -23.74 -17.33
CA GLN A 248 -8.56 -24.33 -18.67
C GLN A 248 -7.50 -23.82 -19.68
N LEU A 249 -6.80 -22.73 -19.35
CA LEU A 249 -5.71 -22.15 -20.15
C LEU A 249 -4.38 -22.81 -19.80
#